data_abbf185653a748d9de979d1551496dcb
#
_entry.id   abbf185653a748d9de979d1551496dcb
#
_cell.length_a   1.000
_cell.length_b   1.000
_cell.length_c   1.000
_cell.angle_alpha   90.00
_cell.angle_beta   90.00
_cell.angle_gamma   90.00
#
_symmetry.space_group_name_H-M   'P 1'
#
loop_
_entity.id
_entity.type
_entity.pdbx_description
1 polymer ?
#
loop_
_entity_poly.entity_id
_entity_poly.type
_entity_poly.pdbx_seq_one_letter_code
_entity_poly.pdbx_strand_id
1 'polypeptide(L)'
;MITKNFKIIFIIFFIFFTLEAKSKNISSKDFNSKEMSNYFSGVISHNNQKNKQALKYFKSSKQLLNKHEEYLKRLIFSLVLNQNVDRAIQEIKFLKKKNQSEFFEAQLLLLIDSIKKKKFDKTKIYLNTLSKYIEEGTFEKVIYETLRDYAYTFEKKKMSNFKSNFGNLIAINNAFQSCYLDNPKTLEYFDRLKSSEAADYSRYLFFYVNYLINKKRFDLVKEISFEIDELSSNLIILQTKSWIDKSNFNKIRGIFSCKNENDLLAEFFYLVSNLYSSQDEYEQSNFYLNITYFLNKKFKINLSLMADNYYLNENYDQSLNVLKSFDSKDDLYYWFKIKQEAKIITEKKNKEEALKYIEKNFKNIKNPSTKVLFDLATIYKNSKKYDRAIELYTSVMSVIEKDSLNYADLLYRRGGSFERIGEYEKSDKDLLEALKIIPNNSYILNYLAYSWLERDQNINKAVLMLEKAYKENEND
;
A
#
# COMPACT_ATOMS: atom_id res chain seq x y z
N MET A 1 -21.62 51.26 -22.92
CA MET A 1 -20.82 51.92 -21.90
C MET A 1 -20.09 50.93 -20.97
N ILE A 2 -20.07 49.63 -21.29
CA ILE A 2 -19.48 48.54 -20.51
C ILE A 2 -18.10 48.11 -21.04
N THR A 3 -17.74 48.45 -22.26
CA THR A 3 -16.50 47.98 -22.93
C THR A 3 -15.24 48.84 -22.66
N LYS A 4 -15.39 50.01 -22.05
CA LYS A 4 -14.24 50.89 -21.74
C LYS A 4 -13.57 50.58 -20.39
N ASN A 5 -14.33 50.06 -19.44
CA ASN A 5 -13.82 49.72 -18.10
C ASN A 5 -13.03 48.41 -18.03
N PHE A 6 -13.27 47.49 -19.01
CA PHE A 6 -12.55 46.23 -19.05
C PHE A 6 -11.09 46.35 -19.53
N LYS A 7 -10.81 47.31 -20.39
CA LYS A 7 -9.44 47.57 -20.88
C LYS A 7 -8.57 48.26 -19.81
N ILE A 8 -9.15 49.05 -18.91
CA ILE A 8 -8.42 49.72 -17.83
C ILE A 8 -8.07 48.75 -16.72
N ILE A 9 -8.94 47.79 -16.41
CA ILE A 9 -8.66 46.70 -15.42
C ILE A 9 -7.55 45.77 -15.91
N PHE A 10 -7.49 45.47 -17.22
CA PHE A 10 -6.44 44.62 -17.79
C PHE A 10 -5.06 45.32 -17.81
N ILE A 11 -5.03 46.63 -17.97
CA ILE A 11 -3.77 47.42 -17.93
C ILE A 11 -3.28 47.59 -16.48
N ILE A 12 -4.17 47.75 -15.51
CA ILE A 12 -3.81 47.82 -14.09
C ILE A 12 -3.32 46.44 -13.59
N PHE A 13 -3.88 45.33 -14.08
CA PHE A 13 -3.39 43.97 -13.73
C PHE A 13 -1.99 43.69 -14.30
N PHE A 14 -1.63 44.26 -15.45
CA PHE A 14 -0.29 44.12 -16.06
C PHE A 14 0.78 44.98 -15.37
N ILE A 15 0.39 46.10 -14.75
CA ILE A 15 1.33 47.01 -14.06
C ILE A 15 1.69 46.49 -12.66
N PHE A 16 0.81 45.72 -12.01
CA PHE A 16 1.10 45.07 -10.72
C PHE A 16 1.98 43.83 -10.80
N PHE A 17 2.19 43.22 -11.96
CA PHE A 17 3.08 42.08 -12.16
C PHE A 17 4.53 42.47 -12.52
N THR A 18 4.84 43.74 -12.59
CA THR A 18 6.23 44.23 -12.75
C THR A 18 6.90 44.59 -11.39
N LEU A 19 6.45 43.94 -10.29
CA LEU A 19 7.18 44.01 -9.03
C LEU A 19 8.45 43.18 -9.16
N GLU A 20 9.52 43.89 -9.45
CA GLU A 20 10.93 43.60 -9.22
C GLU A 20 11.24 42.25 -8.59
N ALA A 21 11.34 41.21 -9.41
CA ALA A 21 12.31 40.16 -9.13
C ALA A 21 13.69 40.87 -9.18
N LYS A 22 14.22 41.29 -8.04
CA LYS A 22 15.65 41.61 -7.91
C LYS A 22 16.40 40.33 -8.25
N SER A 23 16.61 40.10 -9.54
CA SER A 23 17.60 39.17 -10.03
C SER A 23 18.92 39.60 -9.39
N LYS A 24 19.41 38.86 -8.40
CA LYS A 24 20.84 38.92 -8.08
C LYS A 24 21.55 38.82 -9.42
N ASN A 25 22.34 39.79 -9.79
CA ASN A 25 23.20 39.79 -10.98
C ASN A 25 24.13 38.59 -10.88
N ILE A 26 23.63 37.43 -11.31
CA ILE A 26 24.43 36.22 -11.51
C ILE A 26 25.13 36.43 -12.84
N SER A 27 26.44 36.59 -12.81
CA SER A 27 27.22 36.82 -14.02
C SER A 27 26.94 35.69 -15.02
N SER A 28 26.68 36.03 -16.29
CA SER A 28 26.40 35.05 -17.36
C SER A 28 27.52 34.02 -17.60
N LYS A 29 28.68 34.21 -16.95
CA LYS A 29 29.80 33.25 -16.95
C LYS A 29 29.60 32.02 -16.05
N ASP A 30 28.58 32.04 -15.18
CA ASP A 30 28.39 31.00 -14.15
C ASP A 30 27.47 29.83 -14.59
N PHE A 31 26.73 29.99 -15.69
CA PHE A 31 25.81 28.97 -16.17
C PHE A 31 26.05 28.55 -17.62
N ASN A 32 26.36 27.28 -17.82
CA ASN A 32 26.37 26.69 -19.15
C ASN A 32 24.91 26.40 -19.57
N SER A 33 24.48 26.93 -20.72
CA SER A 33 23.12 26.74 -21.26
C SER A 33 22.74 25.27 -21.40
N LYS A 34 23.69 24.38 -21.73
CA LYS A 34 23.49 22.95 -21.83
C LYS A 34 23.17 22.31 -20.47
N GLU A 35 23.82 22.76 -19.41
CA GLU A 35 23.57 22.25 -18.05
C GLU A 35 22.22 22.68 -17.53
N MET A 36 21.84 23.93 -17.78
CA MET A 36 20.51 24.45 -17.46
C MET A 36 19.41 23.70 -18.23
N SER A 37 19.62 23.47 -19.54
CA SER A 37 18.70 22.67 -20.34
C SER A 37 18.55 21.25 -19.80
N ASN A 38 19.66 20.58 -19.44
CA ASN A 38 19.63 19.26 -18.83
C ASN A 38 18.92 19.29 -17.47
N TYR A 39 19.17 20.32 -16.64
CA TYR A 39 18.48 20.46 -15.35
C TYR A 39 16.96 20.55 -15.51
N PHE A 40 16.48 21.46 -16.38
CA PHE A 40 15.05 21.60 -16.64
C PHE A 40 14.43 20.33 -17.25
N SER A 41 15.15 19.66 -18.17
CA SER A 41 14.73 18.35 -18.68
C SER A 41 14.65 17.32 -17.57
N GLY A 42 15.56 17.36 -16.60
CA GLY A 42 15.53 16.55 -15.40
C GLY A 42 14.30 16.83 -14.52
N VAL A 43 13.98 18.11 -14.29
CA VAL A 43 12.81 18.56 -13.53
C VAL A 43 11.52 18.08 -14.19
N ILE A 44 11.37 18.31 -15.51
CA ILE A 44 10.19 17.86 -16.27
C ILE A 44 10.06 16.33 -16.22
N SER A 45 11.19 15.60 -16.38
CA SER A 45 11.18 14.15 -16.30
C SER A 45 10.81 13.65 -14.89
N HIS A 46 11.27 14.34 -13.84
CA HIS A 46 10.96 14.04 -12.44
C HIS A 46 9.46 14.26 -12.16
N ASN A 47 8.93 15.44 -12.52
CA ASN A 47 7.52 15.75 -12.34
C ASN A 47 6.59 14.78 -13.11
N ASN A 48 7.04 14.27 -14.25
CA ASN A 48 6.36 13.21 -15.01
C ASN A 48 6.72 11.80 -14.50
N GLN A 49 7.36 11.68 -13.34
CA GLN A 49 7.78 10.42 -12.70
C GLN A 49 8.62 9.48 -13.58
N LYS A 50 9.24 10.00 -14.62
CA LYS A 50 10.23 9.30 -15.44
C LYS A 50 11.60 9.30 -14.74
N ASN A 51 11.65 8.73 -13.54
CA ASN A 51 12.75 8.86 -12.58
C ASN A 51 14.12 8.42 -13.17
N LYS A 52 14.15 7.38 -13.99
CA LYS A 52 15.38 6.94 -14.69
C LYS A 52 15.91 8.01 -15.65
N GLN A 53 15.00 8.67 -16.36
CA GLN A 53 15.35 9.74 -17.30
C GLN A 53 15.75 11.01 -16.53
N ALA A 54 15.02 11.38 -15.50
CA ALA A 54 15.35 12.49 -14.60
C ALA A 54 16.76 12.34 -14.05
N LEU A 55 17.10 11.16 -13.54
CA LEU A 55 18.42 10.86 -13.01
C LEU A 55 19.54 11.01 -14.06
N LYS A 56 19.29 10.63 -15.32
CA LYS A 56 20.26 10.85 -16.43
C LYS A 56 20.52 12.34 -16.62
N TYR A 57 19.48 13.15 -16.67
CA TYR A 57 19.59 14.60 -16.86
C TYR A 57 20.27 15.30 -15.66
N PHE A 58 19.86 14.96 -14.42
CA PHE A 58 20.50 15.53 -13.22
C PHE A 58 22.00 15.17 -13.15
N LYS A 59 22.40 13.95 -13.51
CA LYS A 59 23.82 13.61 -13.59
C LYS A 59 24.59 14.46 -14.61
N SER A 60 23.96 14.85 -15.70
CA SER A 60 24.57 15.67 -16.76
C SER A 60 24.61 17.16 -16.42
N SER A 61 23.94 17.60 -15.33
CA SER A 61 23.93 18.96 -14.83
C SER A 61 24.56 19.12 -13.43
N LYS A 62 25.49 18.23 -13.09
CA LYS A 62 26.09 18.08 -11.76
C LYS A 62 26.87 19.35 -11.28
N GLN A 63 27.26 20.24 -12.19
CA GLN A 63 27.91 21.51 -11.86
C GLN A 63 26.95 22.50 -11.12
N LEU A 64 25.62 22.30 -11.26
CA LEU A 64 24.62 23.08 -10.54
C LEU A 64 24.50 22.70 -9.06
N LEU A 65 25.11 21.61 -8.63
CA LEU A 65 25.03 21.05 -7.29
C LEU A 65 25.35 22.09 -6.17
N ASN A 66 26.27 23.00 -6.45
CA ASN A 66 26.73 24.02 -5.50
C ASN A 66 26.07 25.38 -5.73
N LYS A 67 25.20 25.50 -6.73
CA LYS A 67 24.67 26.77 -7.21
C LYS A 67 23.15 26.85 -7.12
N HIS A 68 22.48 25.70 -6.97
CA HIS A 68 21.04 25.61 -6.96
C HIS A 68 20.58 24.70 -5.80
N GLU A 69 19.90 25.26 -4.82
CA GLU A 69 19.49 24.60 -3.59
C GLU A 69 18.62 23.35 -3.86
N GLU A 70 17.59 23.49 -4.71
CA GLU A 70 16.66 22.44 -5.08
C GLU A 70 17.29 21.29 -5.90
N TYR A 71 18.45 21.53 -6.52
CA TYR A 71 19.09 20.51 -7.35
C TYR A 71 19.40 19.24 -6.56
N LEU A 72 19.99 19.40 -5.37
CA LEU A 72 20.37 18.26 -4.55
C LEU A 72 19.15 17.46 -4.10
N LYS A 73 18.11 18.13 -3.64
CA LYS A 73 16.86 17.48 -3.19
C LYS A 73 16.30 16.61 -4.32
N ARG A 74 16.15 17.14 -5.51
CA ARG A 74 15.62 16.43 -6.69
C ARG A 74 16.53 15.28 -7.14
N LEU A 75 17.85 15.46 -7.10
CA LEU A 75 18.81 14.38 -7.39
C LEU A 75 18.65 13.22 -6.39
N ILE A 76 18.57 13.50 -5.09
CA ILE A 76 18.42 12.51 -4.04
C ILE A 76 17.08 11.76 -4.18
N PHE A 77 15.97 12.49 -4.38
CA PHE A 77 14.68 11.87 -4.67
C PHE A 77 14.75 10.94 -5.89
N SER A 78 15.29 11.42 -7.01
CA SER A 78 15.44 10.61 -8.22
C SER A 78 16.33 9.38 -7.99
N LEU A 79 17.35 9.45 -7.16
CA LEU A 79 18.17 8.30 -6.79
C LEU A 79 17.39 7.28 -5.99
N VAL A 80 16.66 7.73 -4.97
CA VAL A 80 15.84 6.86 -4.11
C VAL A 80 14.74 6.19 -4.92
N LEU A 81 13.98 6.96 -5.72
CA LEU A 81 12.89 6.45 -6.58
C LEU A 81 13.38 5.47 -7.67
N ASN A 82 14.68 5.49 -8.00
CA ASN A 82 15.33 4.48 -8.85
C ASN A 82 16.00 3.34 -8.06
N GLN A 83 15.63 3.11 -6.81
CA GLN A 83 16.18 2.05 -5.93
C GLN A 83 17.70 2.16 -5.68
N ASN A 84 18.26 3.35 -5.80
CA ASN A 84 19.70 3.63 -5.61
C ASN A 84 19.95 4.35 -4.26
N VAL A 85 19.34 3.86 -3.17
CA VAL A 85 19.42 4.50 -1.84
C VAL A 85 20.87 4.59 -1.34
N ASP A 86 21.67 3.53 -1.51
CA ASP A 86 23.11 3.57 -1.14
C ASP A 86 23.85 4.71 -1.82
N ARG A 87 23.57 4.94 -3.11
CA ARG A 87 24.20 6.02 -3.87
C ARG A 87 23.70 7.40 -3.41
N ALA A 88 22.40 7.53 -3.10
CA ALA A 88 21.86 8.75 -2.50
C ALA A 88 22.62 9.10 -1.21
N ILE A 89 22.82 8.13 -0.33
CA ILE A 89 23.57 8.29 0.93
C ILE A 89 25.04 8.70 0.66
N GLN A 90 25.68 8.12 -0.34
CA GLN A 90 27.06 8.47 -0.71
C GLN A 90 27.17 9.92 -1.21
N GLU A 91 26.26 10.36 -2.08
CA GLU A 91 26.23 11.74 -2.59
C GLU A 91 25.99 12.74 -1.43
N ILE A 92 25.05 12.44 -0.52
CA ILE A 92 24.80 13.28 0.68
C ILE A 92 26.05 13.37 1.56
N LYS A 93 26.76 12.26 1.83
CA LYS A 93 28.00 12.27 2.65
C LYS A 93 29.12 13.06 2.01
N PHE A 94 29.24 12.98 0.70
CA PHE A 94 30.23 13.78 -0.03
C PHE A 94 29.95 15.28 0.10
N LEU A 95 28.68 15.69 0.03
CA LEU A 95 28.28 17.09 0.08
C LEU A 95 28.22 17.64 1.51
N LYS A 96 27.97 16.79 2.52
CA LYS A 96 28.02 17.20 3.93
C LYS A 96 29.37 17.79 4.30
N LYS A 97 30.48 17.28 3.71
CA LYS A 97 31.80 17.85 3.87
C LYS A 97 31.92 19.31 3.37
N LYS A 98 30.92 19.76 2.59
CA LYS A 98 30.86 21.10 1.98
C LYS A 98 29.72 21.97 2.53
N ASN A 99 29.07 21.55 3.63
CA ASN A 99 27.90 22.20 4.27
C ASN A 99 26.69 22.41 3.34
N GLN A 100 26.39 21.46 2.42
CA GLN A 100 25.39 21.63 1.37
C GLN A 100 24.25 20.60 1.40
N SER A 101 24.10 19.80 2.47
CA SER A 101 23.09 18.72 2.54
C SER A 101 22.10 18.95 3.69
N GLU A 102 21.43 20.11 3.69
CA GLU A 102 20.61 20.55 4.82
C GLU A 102 19.11 20.53 4.48
N PHE A 103 18.52 19.34 4.37
CA PHE A 103 17.08 19.13 4.26
C PHE A 103 16.68 17.79 4.94
N PHE A 104 15.41 17.67 5.30
CA PHE A 104 14.89 16.57 6.12
C PHE A 104 15.27 15.19 5.58
N GLU A 105 14.97 14.88 4.32
CA GLU A 105 15.15 13.55 3.72
C GLU A 105 16.64 13.17 3.63
N ALA A 106 17.54 14.17 3.44
CA ALA A 106 18.97 13.88 3.46
C ALA A 106 19.45 13.45 4.86
N GLN A 107 19.01 14.15 5.91
CA GLN A 107 19.36 13.80 7.28
C GLN A 107 18.70 12.47 7.69
N LEU A 108 17.48 12.22 7.24
CA LEU A 108 16.79 10.95 7.44
C LEU A 108 17.55 9.77 6.84
N LEU A 109 18.02 9.88 5.59
CA LEU A 109 18.80 8.82 4.95
C LEU A 109 20.14 8.56 5.68
N LEU A 110 20.80 9.61 6.18
CA LEU A 110 22.01 9.46 7.00
C LEU A 110 21.73 8.78 8.36
N LEU A 111 20.60 9.13 8.97
CA LEU A 111 20.14 8.51 10.21
C LEU A 111 19.87 7.01 10.00
N ILE A 112 19.12 6.64 8.98
CA ILE A 112 18.83 5.25 8.62
C ILE A 112 20.12 4.46 8.37
N ASP A 113 21.07 5.02 7.59
CA ASP A 113 22.37 4.38 7.34
C ASP A 113 23.17 4.16 8.62
N SER A 114 23.09 5.10 9.56
CA SER A 114 23.82 4.99 10.85
C SER A 114 23.20 3.91 11.75
N ILE A 115 21.88 3.80 11.81
CA ILE A 115 21.18 2.73 12.56
C ILE A 115 21.48 1.38 11.93
N LYS A 116 21.32 1.27 10.61
CA LYS A 116 21.61 0.04 9.83
C LYS A 116 23.03 -0.48 10.08
N LYS A 117 23.99 0.44 10.26
CA LYS A 117 25.41 0.13 10.52
C LYS A 117 25.73 0.06 12.01
N LYS A 118 24.75 0.20 12.90
CA LYS A 118 24.89 0.20 14.37
C LYS A 118 25.90 1.24 14.89
N LYS A 119 25.99 2.41 14.21
CA LYS A 119 26.88 3.52 14.58
C LYS A 119 26.11 4.53 15.44
N PHE A 120 25.78 4.16 16.68
CA PHE A 120 24.86 4.90 17.54
C PHE A 120 25.36 6.31 17.90
N ASP A 121 26.67 6.55 18.00
CA ASP A 121 27.19 7.92 18.17
C ASP A 121 26.82 8.84 17.00
N LYS A 122 26.92 8.33 15.75
CA LYS A 122 26.46 9.06 14.58
C LYS A 122 24.94 9.19 14.54
N THR A 123 24.23 8.17 15.00
CA THR A 123 22.77 8.20 15.11
C THR A 123 22.30 9.37 15.95
N LYS A 124 22.93 9.62 17.12
CA LYS A 124 22.62 10.78 18.00
C LYS A 124 22.85 12.11 17.29
N ILE A 125 23.96 12.24 16.55
CA ILE A 125 24.27 13.46 15.79
C ILE A 125 23.21 13.71 14.72
N TYR A 126 22.79 12.65 13.98
CA TYR A 126 21.78 12.79 12.94
C TYR A 126 20.38 13.04 13.51
N LEU A 127 20.02 12.45 14.66
CA LEU A 127 18.78 12.78 15.36
C LEU A 127 18.75 14.26 15.78
N ASN A 128 19.83 14.77 16.37
CA ASN A 128 19.91 16.18 16.74
C ASN A 128 19.86 17.12 15.53
N THR A 129 20.37 16.70 14.36
CA THR A 129 20.28 17.50 13.15
C THR A 129 18.87 17.42 12.58
N LEU A 130 18.24 16.23 12.54
CA LEU A 130 16.91 16.01 12.03
C LEU A 130 15.84 16.80 12.80
N SER A 131 16.02 16.95 14.14
CA SER A 131 15.10 17.70 15.00
C SER A 131 14.89 19.16 14.58
N LYS A 132 15.82 19.75 13.80
CA LYS A 132 15.70 21.13 13.29
C LYS A 132 14.70 21.31 12.15
N TYR A 133 14.26 20.22 11.54
CA TYR A 133 13.34 20.20 10.39
C TYR A 133 11.93 19.70 10.76
N ILE A 134 11.59 19.70 12.06
CA ILE A 134 10.36 19.13 12.57
C ILE A 134 9.42 20.23 13.00
N GLU A 135 8.20 20.14 12.53
CA GLU A 135 7.10 20.98 12.93
C GLU A 135 6.01 20.15 13.62
N GLU A 136 5.27 20.76 14.56
CA GLU A 136 4.16 20.09 15.25
C GLU A 136 3.06 19.72 14.28
N GLY A 137 2.51 18.49 14.44
CA GLY A 137 1.42 17.99 13.62
C GLY A 137 1.82 17.44 12.25
N THR A 138 3.11 17.38 11.93
CA THR A 138 3.60 16.85 10.65
C THR A 138 3.98 15.37 10.73
N PHE A 139 4.02 14.69 9.59
CA PHE A 139 4.52 13.31 9.52
C PHE A 139 6.00 13.21 9.85
N GLU A 140 6.79 14.23 9.55
CA GLU A 140 8.21 14.32 9.89
C GLU A 140 8.42 14.17 11.40
N LYS A 141 7.53 14.75 12.22
CA LYS A 141 7.56 14.58 13.67
C LYS A 141 7.31 13.12 14.06
N VAL A 142 6.30 12.47 13.49
CA VAL A 142 6.01 11.04 13.74
C VAL A 142 7.21 10.17 13.38
N ILE A 143 7.83 10.44 12.22
CA ILE A 143 9.02 9.73 11.75
C ILE A 143 10.18 9.91 12.73
N TYR A 144 10.46 11.14 13.10
CA TYR A 144 11.55 11.47 14.01
C TYR A 144 11.40 10.79 15.38
N GLU A 145 10.24 10.95 16.02
CA GLU A 145 10.05 10.41 17.36
C GLU A 145 10.09 8.88 17.36
N THR A 146 9.48 8.25 16.35
CA THR A 146 9.54 6.79 16.22
C THR A 146 10.97 6.28 16.00
N LEU A 147 11.75 6.95 15.16
CA LEU A 147 13.15 6.58 14.94
C LEU A 147 14.02 6.84 16.17
N ARG A 148 13.75 7.88 16.94
CA ARG A 148 14.39 8.14 18.23
C ARG A 148 14.13 7.00 19.22
N ASP A 149 12.88 6.54 19.30
CA ASP A 149 12.46 5.45 20.17
C ASP A 149 13.13 4.12 19.77
N TYR A 150 13.13 3.79 18.47
CA TYR A 150 13.85 2.61 18.00
C TYR A 150 15.35 2.70 18.20
N ALA A 151 15.98 3.85 17.91
CA ALA A 151 17.41 4.05 18.11
C ALA A 151 17.81 3.85 19.60
N TYR A 152 17.00 4.39 20.51
CA TYR A 152 17.19 4.17 21.95
C TYR A 152 17.08 2.68 22.30
N THR A 153 16.02 2.02 21.85
CA THR A 153 15.77 0.59 22.12
C THR A 153 16.89 -0.28 21.58
N PHE A 154 17.39 0.02 20.38
CA PHE A 154 18.46 -0.74 19.74
C PHE A 154 19.82 -0.53 20.45
N GLU A 155 20.12 0.69 20.90
CA GLU A 155 21.36 1.00 21.62
C GLU A 155 21.34 0.50 23.07
N LYS A 156 20.28 0.86 23.81
CA LYS A 156 20.21 0.62 25.26
C LYS A 156 19.67 -0.75 25.65
N LYS A 157 19.10 -1.49 24.69
CA LYS A 157 18.43 -2.79 24.94
C LYS A 157 17.35 -2.68 26.03
N LYS A 158 16.61 -1.59 26.02
CA LYS A 158 15.49 -1.31 26.94
C LYS A 158 14.34 -0.69 26.16
N MET A 159 13.09 -0.91 26.63
CA MET A 159 11.91 -0.21 26.08
C MET A 159 12.11 1.30 26.19
N SER A 160 11.72 2.05 25.17
CA SER A 160 11.69 3.50 25.25
C SER A 160 10.55 3.95 26.15
N ASN A 161 10.78 5.00 26.94
CA ASN A 161 9.77 5.62 27.80
C ASN A 161 9.35 6.99 27.28
N PHE A 162 9.68 7.30 26.02
CA PHE A 162 9.26 8.57 25.43
C PHE A 162 7.73 8.60 25.24
N LYS A 163 7.13 9.69 25.70
CA LYS A 163 5.69 9.90 25.59
C LYS A 163 5.38 10.52 24.23
N SER A 164 5.30 9.70 23.21
CA SER A 164 4.78 10.10 21.90
C SER A 164 3.30 9.78 21.84
N ASN A 165 2.46 10.70 21.45
CA ASN A 165 1.01 10.46 21.32
C ASN A 165 0.60 10.32 19.84
N PHE A 166 0.91 9.16 19.25
CA PHE A 166 0.60 8.86 17.84
C PHE A 166 -0.47 7.76 17.71
N GLY A 167 -1.44 7.75 18.62
CA GLY A 167 -2.58 6.85 18.54
C GLY A 167 -2.16 5.37 18.40
N ASN A 168 -2.67 4.73 17.38
CA ASN A 168 -2.49 3.30 17.13
C ASN A 168 -1.03 2.88 16.89
N LEU A 169 -0.16 3.78 16.45
CA LEU A 169 1.27 3.49 16.21
C LEU A 169 2.00 3.11 17.51
N ILE A 170 1.54 3.62 18.67
CA ILE A 170 2.14 3.28 19.98
C ILE A 170 1.99 1.80 20.28
N ALA A 171 0.82 1.22 20.03
CA ALA A 171 0.56 -0.20 20.27
C ALA A 171 1.48 -1.08 19.40
N ILE A 172 1.65 -0.70 18.13
CA ILE A 172 2.53 -1.38 17.18
C ILE A 172 4.00 -1.30 17.64
N ASN A 173 4.48 -0.10 17.98
CA ASN A 173 5.84 0.11 18.45
C ASN A 173 6.14 -0.68 19.74
N ASN A 174 5.19 -0.73 20.69
CA ASN A 174 5.34 -1.51 21.89
C ASN A 174 5.46 -3.01 21.62
N ALA A 175 4.65 -3.55 20.71
CA ALA A 175 4.73 -4.96 20.32
C ALA A 175 6.09 -5.28 19.67
N PHE A 176 6.58 -4.44 18.76
CA PHE A 176 7.86 -4.66 18.09
C PHE A 176 9.06 -4.46 18.98
N GLN A 177 9.10 -3.41 19.82
CA GLN A 177 10.17 -3.21 20.78
C GLN A 177 10.23 -4.36 21.79
N SER A 178 9.06 -4.80 22.29
CA SER A 178 8.95 -5.93 23.21
C SER A 178 9.47 -7.22 22.56
N CYS A 179 9.10 -7.49 21.31
CA CYS A 179 9.60 -8.63 20.54
C CYS A 179 11.12 -8.54 20.29
N TYR A 180 11.64 -7.36 19.97
CA TYR A 180 13.08 -7.14 19.80
C TYR A 180 13.87 -7.45 21.06
N LEU A 181 13.35 -7.04 22.22
CA LEU A 181 13.98 -7.22 23.52
C LEU A 181 13.78 -8.61 24.14
N ASP A 182 12.94 -9.44 23.50
CA ASP A 182 12.51 -10.73 24.06
C ASP A 182 11.76 -10.60 25.40
N ASN A 183 10.97 -9.54 25.52
CA ASN A 183 10.22 -9.24 26.72
C ASN A 183 9.11 -10.27 26.96
N PRO A 184 8.90 -10.78 28.21
CA PRO A 184 7.82 -11.71 28.53
C PRO A 184 6.41 -11.21 28.13
N LYS A 185 6.18 -9.90 28.11
CA LYS A 185 4.89 -9.28 27.71
C LYS A 185 4.66 -9.22 26.20
N THR A 186 5.58 -9.73 25.37
CA THR A 186 5.44 -9.66 23.91
C THR A 186 4.14 -10.29 23.42
N LEU A 187 3.78 -11.45 24.00
CA LEU A 187 2.53 -12.14 23.69
C LEU A 187 1.32 -11.24 23.95
N GLU A 188 1.26 -10.63 25.13
CA GLU A 188 0.17 -9.72 25.53
C GLU A 188 0.04 -8.52 24.58
N TYR A 189 1.14 -7.93 24.13
CA TYR A 189 1.08 -6.83 23.17
C TYR A 189 0.54 -7.25 21.81
N PHE A 190 0.92 -8.43 21.29
CA PHE A 190 0.36 -8.93 20.04
C PHE A 190 -1.12 -9.35 20.18
N ASP A 191 -1.52 -9.95 21.30
CA ASP A 191 -2.92 -10.29 21.56
C ASP A 191 -3.80 -9.03 21.60
N ARG A 192 -3.33 -7.94 22.22
CA ARG A 192 -4.02 -6.65 22.22
C ARG A 192 -4.19 -6.07 20.81
N LEU A 193 -3.19 -6.21 19.94
CA LEU A 193 -3.32 -5.80 18.53
C LEU A 193 -4.36 -6.65 17.80
N LYS A 194 -4.36 -7.98 18.03
CA LYS A 194 -5.31 -8.91 17.41
C LYS A 194 -6.77 -8.60 17.81
N SER A 195 -7.01 -8.32 19.10
CA SER A 195 -8.35 -8.13 19.67
C SER A 195 -8.88 -6.69 19.61
N SER A 196 -8.13 -5.74 19.03
CA SER A 196 -8.51 -4.34 19.00
C SER A 196 -9.57 -4.06 17.93
N GLU A 197 -10.69 -3.48 18.34
CA GLU A 197 -11.72 -2.96 17.41
C GLU A 197 -11.44 -1.52 16.96
N ALA A 198 -10.45 -0.85 17.55
CA ALA A 198 -10.16 0.56 17.29
C ALA A 198 -9.51 0.82 15.92
N ALA A 199 -8.90 -0.19 15.30
CA ALA A 199 -8.29 -0.11 13.98
C ALA A 199 -8.09 -1.50 13.37
N ASP A 200 -7.96 -1.57 12.04
CA ASP A 200 -7.60 -2.81 11.34
C ASP A 200 -6.12 -3.14 11.56
N TYR A 201 -5.88 -4.04 12.50
CA TYR A 201 -4.55 -4.60 12.76
C TYR A 201 -4.33 -5.97 12.12
N SER A 202 -5.20 -6.41 11.21
CA SER A 202 -5.13 -7.75 10.59
C SER A 202 -3.73 -8.05 10.00
N ARG A 203 -3.06 -7.05 9.44
CA ARG A 203 -1.68 -7.15 8.95
C ARG A 203 -0.71 -7.67 10.01
N TYR A 204 -0.93 -7.33 11.28
CA TYR A 204 -0.01 -7.68 12.38
C TYR A 204 -0.09 -9.15 12.79
N LEU A 205 -1.10 -9.89 12.33
CA LEU A 205 -1.14 -11.34 12.47
C LEU A 205 0.07 -12.03 11.84
N PHE A 206 0.61 -11.50 10.71
CA PHE A 206 1.86 -12.01 10.13
C PHE A 206 3.03 -11.94 11.12
N PHE A 207 3.21 -10.80 11.78
CA PHE A 207 4.32 -10.58 12.72
C PHE A 207 4.11 -11.41 13.99
N TYR A 208 2.88 -11.52 14.45
CA TYR A 208 2.53 -12.37 15.59
C TYR A 208 2.81 -13.85 15.30
N VAL A 209 2.35 -14.36 14.16
CA VAL A 209 2.65 -15.73 13.70
C VAL A 209 4.16 -15.93 13.58
N ASN A 210 4.91 -14.99 13.03
CA ASN A 210 6.38 -15.07 12.96
C ASN A 210 7.01 -15.19 14.37
N TYR A 211 6.55 -14.41 15.33
CA TYR A 211 6.99 -14.49 16.72
C TYR A 211 6.66 -15.86 17.33
N LEU A 212 5.43 -16.34 17.19
CA LEU A 212 4.99 -17.65 17.73
C LEU A 212 5.78 -18.82 17.15
N ILE A 213 6.04 -18.81 15.84
CA ILE A 213 6.87 -19.81 15.17
C ILE A 213 8.29 -19.83 15.75
N ASN A 214 8.88 -18.64 16.03
CA ASN A 214 10.20 -18.54 16.64
C ASN A 214 10.21 -19.04 18.11
N LYS A 215 9.08 -18.92 18.80
CA LYS A 215 8.85 -19.46 20.16
C LYS A 215 8.37 -20.91 20.16
N LYS A 216 8.25 -21.56 18.99
CA LYS A 216 7.76 -22.94 18.81
C LYS A 216 6.32 -23.17 19.33
N ARG A 217 5.49 -22.11 19.37
CA ARG A 217 4.09 -22.16 19.78
C ARG A 217 3.20 -22.49 18.59
N PHE A 218 3.39 -23.68 18.02
CA PHE A 218 2.66 -24.12 16.82
C PHE A 218 1.18 -24.37 17.07
N ASP A 219 0.77 -24.60 18.32
CA ASP A 219 -0.61 -24.66 18.79
C ASP A 219 -1.35 -23.35 18.44
N LEU A 220 -0.84 -22.22 18.92
CA LEU A 220 -1.42 -20.90 18.65
C LEU A 220 -1.32 -20.48 17.17
N VAL A 221 -0.26 -20.90 16.47
CA VAL A 221 -0.13 -20.64 15.03
C VAL A 221 -1.26 -21.27 14.24
N LYS A 222 -1.66 -22.51 14.58
CA LYS A 222 -2.80 -23.18 13.95
C LYS A 222 -4.12 -22.51 14.28
N GLU A 223 -4.34 -22.15 15.56
CA GLU A 223 -5.53 -21.43 15.99
C GLU A 223 -5.72 -20.12 15.20
N ILE A 224 -4.68 -19.28 15.13
CA ILE A 224 -4.73 -18.06 14.33
C ILE A 224 -4.99 -18.36 12.84
N SER A 225 -4.45 -19.44 12.29
CA SER A 225 -4.69 -19.78 10.88
C SER A 225 -6.16 -20.11 10.59
N PHE A 226 -6.88 -20.72 11.52
CA PHE A 226 -8.32 -20.97 11.38
C PHE A 226 -9.17 -19.70 11.40
N GLU A 227 -8.72 -18.66 12.12
CA GLU A 227 -9.41 -17.37 12.18
C GLU A 227 -9.22 -16.50 10.92
N ILE A 228 -8.24 -16.82 10.07
CA ILE A 228 -7.97 -16.05 8.87
C ILE A 228 -9.06 -16.28 7.82
N ASP A 229 -9.77 -15.21 7.50
CA ASP A 229 -10.72 -15.18 6.39
C ASP A 229 -9.98 -15.31 5.03
N GLU A 230 -10.26 -16.40 4.32
CA GLU A 230 -9.61 -16.71 3.04
C GLU A 230 -10.08 -15.80 1.88
N LEU A 231 -11.23 -15.15 1.98
CA LEU A 231 -11.81 -14.37 0.90
C LEU A 231 -11.53 -12.87 1.03
N SER A 232 -11.52 -12.33 2.26
CA SER A 232 -11.39 -10.88 2.49
C SER A 232 -10.02 -10.42 2.99
N SER A 233 -9.20 -11.33 3.57
CA SER A 233 -7.90 -10.95 4.12
C SER A 233 -6.94 -10.35 3.10
N ASN A 234 -6.03 -9.50 3.57
CA ASN A 234 -5.01 -8.89 2.73
C ASN A 234 -3.94 -9.90 2.27
N LEU A 235 -3.17 -9.50 1.26
CA LEU A 235 -2.24 -10.40 0.55
C LEU A 235 -1.19 -11.07 1.45
N ILE A 236 -0.63 -10.34 2.45
CA ILE A 236 0.38 -10.93 3.35
C ILE A 236 -0.24 -11.96 4.29
N ILE A 237 -1.48 -11.75 4.72
CA ILE A 237 -2.19 -12.68 5.63
C ILE A 237 -2.58 -13.94 4.88
N LEU A 238 -3.10 -13.83 3.67
CA LEU A 238 -3.40 -14.99 2.80
C LEU A 238 -2.14 -15.81 2.51
N GLN A 239 -1.03 -15.12 2.24
CA GLN A 239 0.26 -15.77 2.02
C GLN A 239 0.74 -16.49 3.30
N THR A 240 0.55 -15.87 4.46
CA THR A 240 0.89 -16.46 5.76
C THR A 240 0.09 -17.73 6.00
N LYS A 241 -1.24 -17.69 5.81
CA LYS A 241 -2.11 -18.87 5.91
C LYS A 241 -1.64 -19.98 4.97
N SER A 242 -1.40 -19.68 3.69
CA SER A 242 -0.92 -20.67 2.72
C SER A 242 0.40 -21.33 3.14
N TRP A 243 1.28 -20.61 3.83
CA TRP A 243 2.51 -21.21 4.35
C TRP A 243 2.32 -22.02 5.62
N ILE A 244 1.39 -21.63 6.50
CA ILE A 244 1.02 -22.40 7.69
C ILE A 244 0.41 -23.74 7.27
N ASP A 245 -0.58 -23.73 6.38
CA ASP A 245 -1.28 -24.91 5.90
C ASP A 245 -0.34 -25.92 5.23
N LYS A 246 0.70 -25.42 4.54
CA LYS A 246 1.76 -26.24 3.94
C LYS A 246 2.94 -26.53 4.89
N SER A 247 2.86 -26.14 6.16
CA SER A 247 3.93 -26.25 7.16
C SER A 247 5.26 -25.61 6.72
N ASN A 248 5.22 -24.58 5.87
CA ASN A 248 6.39 -23.88 5.33
C ASN A 248 6.87 -22.72 6.24
N PHE A 249 7.03 -23.00 7.52
CA PHE A 249 7.42 -22.00 8.54
C PHE A 249 8.74 -21.28 8.25
N ASN A 250 9.66 -21.92 7.53
CA ASN A 250 10.93 -21.29 7.15
C ASN A 250 10.73 -20.11 6.18
N LYS A 251 9.68 -20.11 5.35
CA LYS A 251 9.35 -18.96 4.51
C LYS A 251 8.95 -17.76 5.36
N ILE A 252 8.11 -17.98 6.38
CA ILE A 252 7.68 -16.92 7.31
C ILE A 252 8.88 -16.34 8.06
N ARG A 253 9.75 -17.20 8.63
CA ARG A 253 10.99 -16.77 9.32
C ARG A 253 11.97 -16.05 8.40
N GLY A 254 12.00 -16.42 7.13
CA GLY A 254 12.94 -15.88 6.14
C GLY A 254 12.64 -14.45 5.71
N ILE A 255 11.41 -13.96 5.91
CA ILE A 255 10.98 -12.63 5.44
C ILE A 255 11.22 -11.55 6.47
N PHE A 256 10.97 -11.84 7.75
CA PHE A 256 11.01 -10.87 8.83
C PHE A 256 11.56 -11.49 10.12
N SER A 257 12.28 -10.69 10.88
CA SER A 257 12.67 -11.02 12.25
C SER A 257 12.62 -9.76 13.11
N CYS A 258 11.86 -9.79 14.19
CA CYS A 258 11.87 -8.68 15.14
C CYS A 258 13.20 -8.53 15.91
N LYS A 259 14.15 -9.44 15.75
CA LYS A 259 15.53 -9.30 16.24
C LYS A 259 16.43 -8.55 15.26
N ASN A 260 15.94 -8.19 14.09
CA ASN A 260 16.66 -7.46 13.06
C ASN A 260 16.16 -6.01 13.00
N GLU A 261 17.01 -5.07 13.33
CA GLU A 261 16.70 -3.64 13.34
C GLU A 261 16.22 -3.14 11.97
N ASN A 262 16.79 -3.67 10.87
CA ASN A 262 16.37 -3.28 9.51
C ASN A 262 14.96 -3.72 9.19
N ASP A 263 14.53 -4.91 9.66
CA ASP A 263 13.19 -5.42 9.41
C ASP A 263 12.13 -4.59 10.16
N LEU A 264 12.43 -4.16 11.40
CA LEU A 264 11.56 -3.28 12.16
C LEU A 264 11.43 -1.90 11.52
N LEU A 265 12.54 -1.31 11.09
CA LEU A 265 12.53 -0.03 10.38
C LEU A 265 11.81 -0.16 9.02
N ALA A 266 11.97 -1.28 8.32
CA ALA A 266 11.28 -1.52 7.05
C ALA A 266 9.75 -1.54 7.24
N GLU A 267 9.24 -2.19 8.28
CA GLU A 267 7.81 -2.17 8.58
C GLU A 267 7.33 -0.76 8.97
N PHE A 268 8.09 -0.05 9.80
CA PHE A 268 7.76 1.33 10.13
C PHE A 268 7.66 2.23 8.88
N PHE A 269 8.63 2.17 7.97
CA PHE A 269 8.57 2.96 6.74
C PHE A 269 7.49 2.50 5.77
N TYR A 270 7.08 1.23 5.82
CA TYR A 270 5.88 0.78 5.11
C TYR A 270 4.62 1.47 5.64
N LEU A 271 4.48 1.61 6.95
CA LEU A 271 3.35 2.35 7.54
C LEU A 271 3.34 3.81 7.12
N VAL A 272 4.50 4.47 7.17
CA VAL A 272 4.66 5.85 6.68
C VAL A 272 4.24 5.94 5.20
N SER A 273 4.69 4.98 4.38
CA SER A 273 4.32 4.93 2.96
C SER A 273 2.81 4.78 2.76
N ASN A 274 2.17 3.93 3.56
CA ASN A 274 0.73 3.69 3.47
C ASN A 274 -0.07 4.95 3.84
N LEU A 275 0.38 5.71 4.85
CA LEU A 275 -0.22 6.98 5.22
C LEU A 275 -0.14 8.00 4.08
N TYR A 276 1.01 8.16 3.43
CA TYR A 276 1.14 9.04 2.27
C TYR A 276 0.29 8.56 1.08
N SER A 277 0.25 7.24 0.83
CA SER A 277 -0.59 6.67 -0.23
C SER A 277 -2.08 6.93 -0.01
N SER A 278 -2.55 6.87 1.24
CA SER A 278 -3.96 7.15 1.58
C SER A 278 -4.37 8.62 1.43
N GLN A 279 -3.40 9.52 1.24
CA GLN A 279 -3.59 10.95 0.98
C GLN A 279 -3.26 11.33 -0.47
N ASP A 280 -3.18 10.35 -1.37
CA ASP A 280 -2.82 10.50 -2.78
C ASP A 280 -1.41 11.07 -3.04
N GLU A 281 -0.57 11.13 -1.99
CA GLU A 281 0.83 11.56 -2.06
C GLU A 281 1.74 10.40 -2.52
N TYR A 282 1.49 9.90 -3.73
CA TYR A 282 2.10 8.66 -4.26
C TYR A 282 3.61 8.75 -4.44
N GLU A 283 4.15 9.92 -4.76
CA GLU A 283 5.59 10.10 -4.92
C GLU A 283 6.32 9.97 -3.57
N GLN A 284 5.79 10.61 -2.53
CA GLN A 284 6.31 10.51 -1.17
C GLN A 284 6.19 9.09 -0.65
N SER A 285 5.03 8.45 -0.86
CA SER A 285 4.83 7.04 -0.55
C SER A 285 5.89 6.16 -1.21
N ASN A 286 6.13 6.33 -2.51
CA ASN A 286 7.13 5.56 -3.25
C ASN A 286 8.57 5.87 -2.78
N PHE A 287 8.86 7.08 -2.33
CA PHE A 287 10.14 7.40 -1.71
C PHE A 287 10.39 6.52 -0.47
N TYR A 288 9.43 6.45 0.45
CA TYR A 288 9.54 5.62 1.66
C TYR A 288 9.49 4.13 1.35
N LEU A 289 8.71 3.67 0.37
CA LEU A 289 8.71 2.27 -0.09
C LEU A 289 10.07 1.84 -0.62
N ASN A 290 10.81 2.72 -1.28
CA ASN A 290 12.17 2.42 -1.71
C ASN A 290 13.15 2.32 -0.52
N ILE A 291 12.95 3.10 0.54
CA ILE A 291 13.68 2.94 1.80
C ILE A 291 13.33 1.59 2.43
N THR A 292 12.05 1.24 2.48
CA THR A 292 11.58 -0.07 2.97
C THR A 292 12.26 -1.22 2.22
N TYR A 293 12.29 -1.16 0.89
CA TYR A 293 12.95 -2.16 0.05
C TYR A 293 14.47 -2.20 0.25
N PHE A 294 15.10 -1.06 0.48
CA PHE A 294 16.53 -0.98 0.82
C PHE A 294 16.85 -1.65 2.17
N LEU A 295 15.95 -1.57 3.14
CA LEU A 295 16.10 -2.18 4.47
C LEU A 295 15.78 -3.68 4.44
N ASN A 296 14.70 -4.09 3.76
CA ASN A 296 14.28 -5.49 3.65
C ASN A 296 13.77 -5.82 2.24
N LYS A 297 14.64 -6.38 1.40
CA LYS A 297 14.31 -6.78 0.00
C LYS A 297 13.38 -7.98 -0.10
N LYS A 298 13.22 -8.76 0.97
CA LYS A 298 12.42 -9.99 0.96
C LYS A 298 10.92 -9.73 1.16
N PHE A 299 10.56 -8.54 1.62
CA PHE A 299 9.20 -8.16 1.98
C PHE A 299 8.43 -7.67 0.76
N LYS A 300 7.93 -8.61 -0.06
CA LYS A 300 7.29 -8.33 -1.37
C LYS A 300 6.04 -7.45 -1.29
N ILE A 301 5.34 -7.42 -0.14
CA ILE A 301 4.15 -6.59 0.04
C ILE A 301 4.45 -5.09 -0.22
N ASN A 302 5.69 -4.66 0.02
CA ASN A 302 6.11 -3.29 -0.25
C ASN A 302 6.06 -2.96 -1.74
N LEU A 303 6.35 -3.95 -2.58
CA LEU A 303 6.30 -3.79 -4.04
C LEU A 303 4.86 -3.78 -4.56
N SER A 304 3.90 -4.44 -3.87
CA SER A 304 2.49 -4.36 -4.28
C SER A 304 1.94 -2.96 -4.11
N LEU A 305 2.16 -2.31 -2.95
CA LEU A 305 1.76 -0.92 -2.74
C LEU A 305 2.47 0.04 -3.72
N MET A 306 3.75 -0.20 -4.01
CA MET A 306 4.49 0.61 -5.00
C MET A 306 3.88 0.50 -6.40
N ALA A 307 3.48 -0.71 -6.81
CA ALA A 307 2.82 -0.92 -8.10
C ALA A 307 1.44 -0.26 -8.16
N ASP A 308 0.68 -0.32 -7.05
CA ASP A 308 -0.62 0.36 -6.91
C ASP A 308 -0.46 1.89 -6.98
N ASN A 309 0.51 2.47 -6.26
CA ASN A 309 0.80 3.91 -6.31
C ASN A 309 1.13 4.39 -7.73
N TYR A 310 1.96 3.64 -8.46
CA TYR A 310 2.26 3.99 -9.85
C TYR A 310 1.04 3.85 -10.76
N TYR A 311 0.16 2.86 -10.53
CA TYR A 311 -1.09 2.72 -11.27
C TYR A 311 -2.06 3.89 -10.99
N LEU A 312 -2.28 4.22 -9.71
CA LEU A 312 -3.18 5.31 -9.29
C LEU A 312 -2.69 6.68 -9.80
N ASN A 313 -1.39 6.84 -9.93
CA ASN A 313 -0.78 8.04 -10.53
C ASN A 313 -0.57 7.94 -12.05
N GLU A 314 -1.32 7.06 -12.72
CA GLU A 314 -1.33 6.84 -14.18
C GLU A 314 0.05 6.53 -14.80
N ASN A 315 1.05 6.24 -13.96
CA ASN A 315 2.39 5.85 -14.42
C ASN A 315 2.46 4.33 -14.67
N TYR A 316 1.68 3.88 -15.63
CA TYR A 316 1.50 2.46 -15.95
C TYR A 316 2.81 1.73 -16.29
N ASP A 317 3.75 2.41 -16.94
CA ASP A 317 5.03 1.79 -17.32
C ASP A 317 5.89 1.47 -16.10
N GLN A 318 5.90 2.33 -15.08
CA GLN A 318 6.59 2.06 -13.82
C GLN A 318 5.86 0.98 -13.00
N SER A 319 4.53 1.00 -12.96
CA SER A 319 3.73 -0.07 -12.34
C SER A 319 4.10 -1.42 -12.96
N LEU A 320 4.06 -1.54 -14.29
CA LEU A 320 4.47 -2.75 -15.03
C LEU A 320 5.91 -3.18 -14.71
N ASN A 321 6.82 -2.21 -14.54
CA ASN A 321 8.21 -2.52 -14.22
C ASN A 321 8.35 -3.13 -12.80
N VAL A 322 7.63 -2.61 -11.81
CA VAL A 322 7.59 -3.17 -10.45
C VAL A 322 6.96 -4.57 -10.46
N LEU A 323 5.87 -4.77 -11.22
CA LEU A 323 5.15 -6.05 -11.33
C LEU A 323 5.99 -7.18 -11.92
N LYS A 324 7.09 -6.90 -12.64
CA LYS A 324 8.05 -7.92 -13.09
C LYS A 324 8.73 -8.68 -11.94
N SER A 325 8.73 -8.11 -10.74
CA SER A 325 9.29 -8.74 -9.53
C SER A 325 8.44 -9.89 -8.98
N PHE A 326 7.21 -10.05 -9.47
CA PHE A 326 6.30 -11.12 -9.08
C PHE A 326 6.29 -12.21 -10.15
N ASP A 327 6.74 -13.39 -9.78
CA ASP A 327 6.82 -14.56 -10.67
C ASP A 327 5.79 -15.64 -10.28
N SER A 328 5.61 -16.63 -11.15
CA SER A 328 4.64 -17.72 -10.97
C SER A 328 5.02 -18.74 -9.88
N LYS A 329 6.14 -18.55 -9.16
CA LYS A 329 6.52 -19.40 -8.02
C LYS A 329 5.72 -19.08 -6.76
N ASP A 330 5.05 -17.95 -6.76
CA ASP A 330 4.22 -17.47 -5.67
C ASP A 330 2.84 -17.11 -6.23
N ASP A 331 1.91 -18.07 -6.16
CA ASP A 331 0.60 -17.98 -6.81
C ASP A 331 -0.20 -16.73 -6.41
N LEU A 332 -0.15 -16.31 -5.13
CA LEU A 332 -0.90 -15.15 -4.64
C LEU A 332 -0.33 -13.83 -5.18
N TYR A 333 1.00 -13.64 -5.12
CA TYR A 333 1.63 -12.44 -5.68
C TYR A 333 1.60 -12.44 -7.21
N TYR A 334 1.66 -13.61 -7.83
CA TYR A 334 1.49 -13.72 -9.28
C TYR A 334 0.06 -13.38 -9.72
N TRP A 335 -0.94 -13.81 -8.94
CA TRP A 335 -2.34 -13.43 -9.16
C TRP A 335 -2.56 -11.91 -8.98
N PHE A 336 -1.96 -11.32 -7.94
CA PHE A 336 -1.94 -9.87 -7.77
C PHE A 336 -1.39 -9.17 -9.02
N LYS A 337 -0.24 -9.62 -9.54
CA LYS A 337 0.35 -9.11 -10.78
C LYS A 337 -0.62 -9.20 -11.94
N ILE A 338 -1.21 -10.37 -12.20
CA ILE A 338 -2.15 -10.57 -13.30
C ILE A 338 -3.31 -9.57 -13.22
N LYS A 339 -3.88 -9.37 -12.04
CA LYS A 339 -4.97 -8.42 -11.83
C LYS A 339 -4.56 -6.97 -12.08
N GLN A 340 -3.39 -6.56 -11.62
CA GLN A 340 -2.88 -5.21 -11.83
C GLN A 340 -2.53 -4.94 -13.30
N GLU A 341 -1.89 -5.89 -13.97
CA GLU A 341 -1.62 -5.78 -15.42
C GLU A 341 -2.93 -5.74 -16.23
N ALA A 342 -3.95 -6.50 -15.82
CA ALA A 342 -5.27 -6.45 -16.44
C ALA A 342 -5.97 -5.10 -16.25
N LYS A 343 -5.87 -4.46 -15.08
CA LYS A 343 -6.36 -3.09 -14.87
C LYS A 343 -5.70 -2.12 -15.85
N ILE A 344 -4.38 -2.18 -16.00
CA ILE A 344 -3.62 -1.34 -16.94
C ILE A 344 -4.06 -1.61 -18.40
N ILE A 345 -4.33 -2.86 -18.76
CA ILE A 345 -4.85 -3.22 -20.09
C ILE A 345 -6.25 -2.63 -20.29
N THR A 346 -7.08 -2.63 -19.26
CA THR A 346 -8.42 -2.01 -19.34
C THR A 346 -8.32 -0.53 -19.66
N GLU A 347 -7.42 0.22 -18.99
CA GLU A 347 -7.21 1.65 -19.23
C GLU A 347 -6.62 1.93 -20.63
N LYS A 348 -5.63 1.12 -21.04
CA LYS A 348 -4.95 1.33 -22.32
C LYS A 348 -5.72 0.80 -23.54
N LYS A 349 -6.65 -0.13 -23.34
CA LYS A 349 -7.40 -0.80 -24.40
C LYS A 349 -8.88 -0.94 -24.03
N ASN A 350 -9.27 -2.07 -23.45
CA ASN A 350 -10.64 -2.36 -23.03
C ASN A 350 -10.73 -3.58 -22.08
N LYS A 351 -11.91 -3.80 -21.50
CA LYS A 351 -12.21 -4.89 -20.57
C LYS A 351 -12.08 -6.28 -21.21
N GLU A 352 -12.38 -6.41 -22.50
CA GLU A 352 -12.32 -7.70 -23.20
C GLU A 352 -10.88 -8.19 -23.35
N GLU A 353 -9.97 -7.31 -23.76
CA GLU A 353 -8.54 -7.64 -23.84
C GLU A 353 -7.93 -7.93 -22.47
N ALA A 354 -8.37 -7.22 -21.43
CA ALA A 354 -7.99 -7.50 -20.06
C ALA A 354 -8.44 -8.91 -19.60
N LEU A 355 -9.67 -9.31 -19.95
CA LEU A 355 -10.16 -10.64 -19.60
C LEU A 355 -9.39 -11.74 -20.35
N LYS A 356 -9.12 -11.59 -21.65
CA LYS A 356 -8.28 -12.52 -22.43
C LYS A 356 -6.90 -12.67 -21.80
N TYR A 357 -6.32 -11.55 -21.32
CA TYR A 357 -5.05 -11.55 -20.64
C TYR A 357 -5.10 -12.36 -19.33
N ILE A 358 -6.14 -12.16 -18.50
CA ILE A 358 -6.36 -12.91 -17.24
C ILE A 358 -6.49 -14.40 -17.55
N GLU A 359 -7.35 -14.80 -18.48
CA GLU A 359 -7.61 -16.20 -18.83
C GLU A 359 -6.33 -16.90 -19.33
N LYS A 360 -5.51 -16.20 -20.14
CA LYS A 360 -4.23 -16.71 -20.62
C LYS A 360 -3.26 -16.97 -19.49
N ASN A 361 -3.11 -16.02 -18.56
CA ASN A 361 -2.09 -16.09 -17.51
C ASN A 361 -2.54 -16.93 -16.31
N PHE A 362 -3.84 -17.03 -16.04
CA PHE A 362 -4.38 -17.91 -15.01
C PHE A 362 -3.97 -19.39 -15.20
N LYS A 363 -3.81 -19.85 -16.44
CA LYS A 363 -3.34 -21.22 -16.77
C LYS A 363 -1.96 -21.53 -16.17
N ASN A 364 -1.18 -20.53 -15.80
CA ASN A 364 0.13 -20.71 -15.17
C ASN A 364 0.05 -20.94 -13.65
N ILE A 365 -1.13 -20.75 -13.04
CA ILE A 365 -1.38 -21.02 -11.62
C ILE A 365 -1.83 -22.48 -11.49
N LYS A 366 -0.93 -23.32 -10.98
CA LYS A 366 -1.19 -24.77 -10.93
C LYS A 366 -2.20 -25.17 -9.86
N ASN A 367 -2.13 -24.54 -8.69
CA ASN A 367 -2.98 -24.83 -7.54
C ASN A 367 -3.58 -23.53 -7.01
N PRO A 368 -4.61 -22.97 -7.70
CA PRO A 368 -5.21 -21.73 -7.30
C PRO A 368 -5.83 -21.85 -5.90
N SER A 369 -5.54 -20.88 -5.03
CA SER A 369 -6.17 -20.79 -3.71
C SER A 369 -7.64 -20.41 -3.82
N THR A 370 -8.40 -20.62 -2.75
CA THR A 370 -9.81 -20.20 -2.60
C THR A 370 -10.00 -18.74 -3.02
N LYS A 371 -9.10 -17.85 -2.56
CA LYS A 371 -9.10 -16.42 -2.96
C LYS A 371 -8.95 -16.21 -4.45
N VAL A 372 -8.05 -16.91 -5.10
CA VAL A 372 -7.80 -16.79 -6.54
C VAL A 372 -9.03 -17.21 -7.35
N LEU A 373 -9.67 -18.33 -6.96
CA LEU A 373 -10.91 -18.80 -7.58
C LEU A 373 -12.07 -17.84 -7.37
N PHE A 374 -12.23 -17.31 -6.16
CA PHE A 374 -13.24 -16.32 -5.83
C PHE A 374 -13.07 -15.02 -6.63
N ASP A 375 -11.86 -14.50 -6.71
CA ASP A 375 -11.56 -13.29 -7.50
C ASP A 375 -11.87 -13.53 -8.98
N LEU A 376 -11.48 -14.69 -9.54
CA LEU A 376 -11.73 -15.02 -10.94
C LEU A 376 -13.24 -15.19 -11.20
N ALA A 377 -13.99 -15.81 -10.29
CA ALA A 377 -15.46 -15.89 -10.37
C ALA A 377 -16.09 -14.48 -10.43
N THR A 378 -15.61 -13.59 -9.57
CA THR A 378 -16.07 -12.19 -9.55
C THR A 378 -15.74 -11.45 -10.86
N ILE A 379 -14.56 -11.69 -11.42
CA ILE A 379 -14.16 -11.14 -12.73
C ILE A 379 -15.07 -11.66 -13.85
N TYR A 380 -15.39 -12.95 -13.86
CA TYR A 380 -16.34 -13.52 -14.84
C TYR A 380 -17.74 -12.96 -14.68
N LYS A 381 -18.26 -12.84 -13.44
CA LYS A 381 -19.56 -12.21 -13.16
C LYS A 381 -19.60 -10.78 -13.74
N ASN A 382 -18.58 -9.97 -13.44
CA ASN A 382 -18.49 -8.58 -13.92
C ASN A 382 -18.31 -8.48 -15.45
N SER A 383 -17.82 -9.53 -16.08
CA SER A 383 -17.67 -9.66 -17.52
C SER A 383 -18.88 -10.36 -18.18
N LYS A 384 -19.99 -10.55 -17.44
CA LYS A 384 -21.23 -11.20 -17.89
C LYS A 384 -21.05 -12.66 -18.34
N LYS A 385 -19.99 -13.34 -17.91
CA LYS A 385 -19.74 -14.77 -18.13
C LYS A 385 -20.29 -15.58 -16.95
N TYR A 386 -21.60 -15.52 -16.76
CA TYR A 386 -22.28 -16.00 -15.55
C TYR A 386 -22.12 -17.50 -15.31
N ASP A 387 -22.19 -18.34 -16.37
CA ASP A 387 -21.99 -19.78 -16.24
C ASP A 387 -20.65 -20.11 -15.60
N ARG A 388 -19.56 -19.50 -16.08
CA ARG A 388 -18.21 -19.68 -15.51
C ARG A 388 -18.10 -19.16 -14.09
N ALA A 389 -18.79 -18.05 -13.80
CA ALA A 389 -18.82 -17.51 -12.44
C ALA A 389 -19.51 -18.48 -11.48
N ILE A 390 -20.64 -19.07 -11.87
CA ILE A 390 -21.41 -20.06 -11.09
C ILE A 390 -20.56 -21.29 -10.79
N GLU A 391 -19.85 -21.84 -11.79
CA GLU A 391 -18.95 -22.98 -11.61
C GLU A 391 -17.89 -22.71 -10.54
N LEU A 392 -17.22 -21.55 -10.63
CA LEU A 392 -16.17 -21.19 -9.68
C LEU A 392 -16.72 -20.85 -8.29
N TYR A 393 -17.84 -20.11 -8.18
CA TYR A 393 -18.48 -19.90 -6.88
C TYR A 393 -18.87 -21.22 -6.22
N THR A 394 -19.41 -22.17 -6.99
CA THR A 394 -19.75 -23.50 -6.49
C THR A 394 -18.52 -24.25 -5.99
N SER A 395 -17.40 -24.16 -6.72
CA SER A 395 -16.13 -24.75 -6.28
C SER A 395 -15.63 -24.10 -4.98
N VAL A 396 -15.67 -22.78 -4.86
CA VAL A 396 -15.29 -22.07 -3.62
C VAL A 396 -16.20 -22.46 -2.46
N MET A 397 -17.51 -22.52 -2.66
CA MET A 397 -18.50 -22.93 -1.64
C MET A 397 -18.27 -24.32 -1.08
N SER A 398 -17.63 -25.23 -1.84
CA SER A 398 -17.38 -26.59 -1.38
C SER A 398 -16.36 -26.69 -0.24
N VAL A 399 -15.56 -25.62 -0.02
CA VAL A 399 -14.49 -25.55 1.00
C VAL A 399 -14.74 -24.50 2.08
N ILE A 400 -15.76 -23.67 1.93
CA ILE A 400 -16.15 -22.65 2.91
C ILE A 400 -17.21 -23.19 3.87
N GLU A 401 -17.11 -22.81 5.13
CA GLU A 401 -18.07 -23.17 6.18
C GLU A 401 -19.47 -22.62 5.87
N LYS A 402 -20.47 -23.54 5.88
CA LYS A 402 -21.82 -23.25 5.38
C LYS A 402 -22.58 -22.16 6.15
N ASP A 403 -22.32 -22.02 7.44
CA ASP A 403 -23.01 -21.03 8.29
C ASP A 403 -22.22 -19.72 8.43
N SER A 404 -21.17 -19.54 7.63
CA SER A 404 -20.31 -18.37 7.68
C SER A 404 -20.87 -17.21 6.83
N LEU A 405 -20.47 -15.98 7.19
CA LEU A 405 -20.77 -14.78 6.40
C LEU A 405 -20.23 -14.88 4.97
N ASN A 406 -19.09 -15.51 4.80
CA ASN A 406 -18.49 -15.76 3.49
C ASN A 406 -19.35 -16.70 2.62
N TYR A 407 -19.96 -17.71 3.24
CA TYR A 407 -20.87 -18.60 2.51
C TYR A 407 -22.14 -17.87 2.08
N ALA A 408 -22.69 -16.99 2.92
CA ALA A 408 -23.83 -16.14 2.55
C ALA A 408 -23.49 -15.18 1.40
N ASP A 409 -22.30 -14.56 1.38
CA ASP A 409 -21.83 -13.71 0.27
C ASP A 409 -21.69 -14.53 -1.03
N LEU A 410 -21.16 -15.74 -0.95
CA LEU A 410 -21.05 -16.65 -2.10
C LEU A 410 -22.43 -17.05 -2.66
N LEU A 411 -23.40 -17.39 -1.79
CA LEU A 411 -24.78 -17.63 -2.16
C LEU A 411 -25.40 -16.43 -2.87
N TYR A 412 -25.25 -15.22 -2.31
CA TYR A 412 -25.71 -13.98 -2.92
C TYR A 412 -25.13 -13.75 -4.32
N ARG A 413 -23.80 -13.94 -4.49
CA ARG A 413 -23.12 -13.77 -5.79
C ARG A 413 -23.51 -14.82 -6.81
N ARG A 414 -23.63 -16.08 -6.39
CA ARG A 414 -24.04 -17.18 -7.24
C ARG A 414 -25.52 -17.08 -7.61
N GLY A 415 -26.37 -16.77 -6.62
CA GLY A 415 -27.80 -16.52 -6.84
C GLY A 415 -28.04 -15.40 -7.85
N GLY A 416 -27.34 -14.27 -7.69
CA GLY A 416 -27.40 -13.19 -8.67
C GLY A 416 -26.88 -13.60 -10.06
N SER A 417 -25.92 -14.53 -10.14
CA SER A 417 -25.45 -15.07 -11.43
C SER A 417 -26.47 -16.02 -12.07
N PHE A 418 -27.18 -16.83 -11.28
CA PHE A 418 -28.29 -17.68 -11.74
C PHE A 418 -29.46 -16.82 -12.28
N GLU A 419 -29.81 -15.74 -11.60
CA GLU A 419 -30.86 -14.83 -12.06
C GLU A 419 -30.52 -14.30 -13.46
N ARG A 420 -29.28 -13.86 -13.69
CA ARG A 420 -28.82 -13.30 -14.99
C ARG A 420 -28.86 -14.24 -16.17
N ILE A 421 -28.89 -15.56 -15.92
CA ILE A 421 -29.06 -16.60 -16.97
C ILE A 421 -30.49 -17.19 -16.99
N GLY A 422 -31.43 -16.64 -16.22
CA GLY A 422 -32.81 -17.07 -16.19
C GLY A 422 -33.11 -18.31 -15.32
N GLU A 423 -32.12 -18.79 -14.54
CA GLU A 423 -32.26 -19.94 -13.64
C GLU A 423 -32.87 -19.47 -12.28
N TYR A 424 -34.08 -18.93 -12.34
CA TYR A 424 -34.72 -18.23 -11.23
C TYR A 424 -34.93 -19.09 -9.98
N GLU A 425 -35.30 -20.38 -10.15
CA GLU A 425 -35.51 -21.28 -9.00
C GLU A 425 -34.21 -21.50 -8.21
N LYS A 426 -33.06 -21.60 -8.91
CA LYS A 426 -31.77 -21.73 -8.28
C LYS A 426 -31.33 -20.42 -7.63
N SER A 427 -31.64 -19.30 -8.27
CA SER A 427 -31.40 -17.97 -7.72
C SER A 427 -32.16 -17.77 -6.41
N ASP A 428 -33.48 -17.98 -6.41
CA ASP A 428 -34.34 -17.81 -5.24
C ASP A 428 -33.88 -18.72 -4.10
N LYS A 429 -33.50 -19.95 -4.40
CA LYS A 429 -32.96 -20.90 -3.41
C LYS A 429 -31.69 -20.36 -2.75
N ASP A 430 -30.72 -19.91 -3.54
CA ASP A 430 -29.45 -19.38 -3.02
C ASP A 430 -29.69 -18.10 -2.18
N LEU A 431 -30.50 -17.17 -2.66
CA LEU A 431 -30.78 -15.91 -1.96
C LEU A 431 -31.56 -16.12 -0.67
N LEU A 432 -32.55 -17.04 -0.65
CA LEU A 432 -33.27 -17.40 0.54
C LEU A 432 -32.38 -18.14 1.57
N GLU A 433 -31.44 -18.96 1.12
CA GLU A 433 -30.47 -19.60 1.99
C GLU A 433 -29.49 -18.59 2.58
N ALA A 434 -29.02 -17.60 1.79
CA ALA A 434 -28.22 -16.49 2.29
C ALA A 434 -28.95 -15.69 3.39
N LEU A 435 -30.25 -15.44 3.22
CA LEU A 435 -31.07 -14.75 4.22
C LEU A 435 -31.33 -15.58 5.50
N LYS A 436 -31.15 -16.91 5.48
CA LYS A 436 -31.16 -17.69 6.72
C LYS A 436 -29.94 -17.42 7.56
N ILE A 437 -28.78 -17.21 6.92
CA ILE A 437 -27.51 -16.91 7.59
C ILE A 437 -27.47 -15.43 8.02
N ILE A 438 -27.94 -14.52 7.17
CA ILE A 438 -27.94 -13.06 7.42
C ILE A 438 -29.36 -12.50 7.18
N PRO A 439 -30.28 -12.64 8.14
CA PRO A 439 -31.72 -12.36 7.93
C PRO A 439 -32.08 -10.92 7.59
N ASN A 440 -31.23 -9.95 7.95
CA ASN A 440 -31.48 -8.53 7.79
C ASN A 440 -30.57 -7.86 6.76
N ASN A 441 -29.88 -8.64 5.91
CA ASN A 441 -29.00 -8.06 4.92
C ASN A 441 -29.82 -7.31 3.85
N SER A 442 -29.77 -5.98 3.87
CA SER A 442 -30.53 -5.10 2.99
C SER A 442 -30.25 -5.36 1.51
N TYR A 443 -29.02 -5.66 1.12
CA TYR A 443 -28.65 -5.94 -0.26
C TYR A 443 -29.31 -7.22 -0.80
N ILE A 444 -29.32 -8.29 0.02
CA ILE A 444 -29.95 -9.57 -0.37
C ILE A 444 -31.46 -9.44 -0.40
N LEU A 445 -32.05 -8.79 0.62
CA LEU A 445 -33.50 -8.52 0.67
C LEU A 445 -33.94 -7.71 -0.55
N ASN A 446 -33.24 -6.63 -0.83
CA ASN A 446 -33.52 -5.76 -1.96
C ASN A 446 -33.42 -6.51 -3.30
N TYR A 447 -32.32 -7.26 -3.51
CA TYR A 447 -32.10 -7.99 -4.75
C TYR A 447 -33.19 -9.05 -5.00
N LEU A 448 -33.51 -9.87 -3.99
CA LEU A 448 -34.53 -10.91 -4.13
C LEU A 448 -35.93 -10.30 -4.36
N ALA A 449 -36.26 -9.24 -3.64
CA ALA A 449 -37.54 -8.55 -3.80
C ALA A 449 -37.71 -7.98 -5.20
N TYR A 450 -36.70 -7.28 -5.75
CA TYR A 450 -36.76 -6.79 -7.11
C TYR A 450 -36.87 -7.91 -8.15
N SER A 451 -36.10 -9.01 -7.97
CA SER A 451 -36.18 -10.17 -8.85
C SER A 451 -37.57 -10.82 -8.85
N TRP A 452 -38.28 -10.85 -7.70
CA TRP A 452 -39.65 -11.33 -7.62
C TRP A 452 -40.66 -10.38 -8.25
N LEU A 453 -40.52 -9.05 -8.03
CA LEU A 453 -41.40 -8.05 -8.63
C LEU A 453 -41.31 -8.02 -10.17
N GLU A 454 -40.10 -8.13 -10.71
CA GLU A 454 -39.90 -8.19 -12.18
C GLU A 454 -40.52 -9.42 -12.82
N ARG A 455 -40.81 -10.48 -12.04
CA ARG A 455 -41.45 -11.72 -12.47
C ARG A 455 -42.93 -11.83 -12.04
N ASP A 456 -43.50 -10.78 -11.48
CA ASP A 456 -44.85 -10.79 -10.91
C ASP A 456 -45.07 -11.91 -9.87
N GLN A 457 -44.01 -12.28 -9.12
CA GLN A 457 -44.05 -13.35 -8.10
C GLN A 457 -43.94 -12.80 -6.70
N ASN A 458 -44.55 -13.50 -5.73
CA ASN A 458 -44.42 -13.20 -4.28
C ASN A 458 -44.52 -11.70 -3.92
N ILE A 459 -45.35 -10.91 -4.64
CA ILE A 459 -45.44 -9.44 -4.56
C ILE A 459 -45.53 -8.96 -3.10
N ASN A 460 -46.46 -9.51 -2.30
CA ASN A 460 -46.63 -9.10 -0.93
C ASN A 460 -45.37 -9.35 -0.06
N LYS A 461 -44.65 -10.46 -0.29
CA LYS A 461 -43.39 -10.74 0.41
C LYS A 461 -42.29 -9.81 -0.06
N ALA A 462 -42.24 -9.51 -1.37
CA ALA A 462 -41.26 -8.59 -1.93
C ALA A 462 -41.41 -7.19 -1.32
N VAL A 463 -42.65 -6.68 -1.21
CA VAL A 463 -42.92 -5.37 -0.57
C VAL A 463 -42.40 -5.35 0.86
N LEU A 464 -42.73 -6.38 1.66
CA LEU A 464 -42.24 -6.49 3.05
C LEU A 464 -40.71 -6.56 3.13
N MET A 465 -40.04 -7.23 2.19
CA MET A 465 -38.57 -7.27 2.12
C MET A 465 -37.98 -5.91 1.79
N LEU A 466 -38.59 -5.15 0.87
CA LEU A 466 -38.15 -3.79 0.54
C LEU A 466 -38.32 -2.84 1.73
N GLU A 467 -39.48 -2.90 2.42
CA GLU A 467 -39.71 -2.11 3.63
C GLU A 467 -38.68 -2.42 4.72
N LYS A 468 -38.33 -3.71 4.87
CA LYS A 468 -37.30 -4.14 5.82
C LYS A 468 -35.91 -3.66 5.40
N ALA A 469 -35.54 -3.80 4.13
CA ALA A 469 -34.26 -3.32 3.59
C ALA A 469 -34.11 -1.81 3.78
N TYR A 470 -35.19 -1.05 3.55
CA TYR A 470 -35.20 0.40 3.75
C TYR A 470 -34.98 0.81 5.21
N LYS A 471 -35.63 0.09 6.16
CA LYS A 471 -35.43 0.37 7.60
C LYS A 471 -34.03 0.10 8.10
N GLU A 472 -33.34 -0.90 7.53
CA GLU A 472 -31.95 -1.22 7.89
C GLU A 472 -30.95 -0.21 7.30
N ASN A 473 -31.30 0.46 6.20
CA ASN A 473 -30.47 1.43 5.48
C ASN A 473 -31.21 2.76 5.26
N GLU A 474 -31.66 3.42 6.33
CA GLU A 474 -32.38 4.72 6.24
C GLU A 474 -31.57 5.84 5.54
N ASN A 475 -30.30 5.64 5.25
CA ASN A 475 -29.40 6.63 4.62
C ASN A 475 -28.89 6.23 3.23
N ASP A 476 -29.44 5.21 2.58
CA ASP A 476 -29.04 4.75 1.24
C ASP A 476 -29.98 5.28 0.13
#